data_79816829d67d43d95710064afa676c91
#
_entry.id   79816829d67d43d95710064afa676c91
#
_cell.length_a   1.000
_cell.length_b   1.000
_cell.length_c   1.000
_cell.angle_alpha   90.00
_cell.angle_beta   90.00
_cell.angle_gamma   90.00
#
_symmetry.space_group_name_H-M   'P 1'
#
loop_
_entity.id
_entity.type
_entity.pdbx_description
1 polymer ?
#
loop_
_entity_poly.entity_id
_entity_poly.type
_entity_poly.pdbx_seq_one_letter_code
_entity_poly.pdbx_strand_id
1 'polypeptide(L)'
;MVAIITQARVNSNRLPNKIFLEAGRNSFLHYHIERLRKTGLPIIVATTNNGSEKPIVDFCKKNDLLCFCGDEQNVLQRFYECAKKYNLTTIIRVTSDCPLIDGNIITNGLKTYHQYDELTYYSNAIVRTYPRGVDYEIFSFKLLQDAFENATDSSDKEHVTPYIWKNRSGNVSIRHDIAKENNSNFRITLDTHEDQMLLTKLINEHHAFELDCNEIVNILKNNSDLAEINKMIEQKKV
;
A
#
# COMPACT_ATOMS: atom_id res chain seq x y z
N MET A 1 4.23 18.15 -7.20
CA MET A 1 3.55 17.87 -5.90
C MET A 1 3.86 16.44 -5.46
N VAL A 2 4.08 16.20 -4.17
CA VAL A 2 4.20 14.84 -3.57
C VAL A 2 2.82 14.42 -3.08
N ALA A 3 2.40 13.18 -3.36
CA ALA A 3 1.15 12.63 -2.85
C ALA A 3 1.21 11.10 -2.69
N ILE A 4 0.36 10.57 -1.83
CA ILE A 4 0.11 9.14 -1.71
C ILE A 4 -0.97 8.75 -2.71
N ILE A 5 -0.69 7.75 -3.53
CA ILE A 5 -1.71 7.05 -4.31
C ILE A 5 -1.94 5.68 -3.67
N THR A 6 -3.12 5.46 -3.11
CA THR A 6 -3.55 4.15 -2.62
C THR A 6 -4.48 3.50 -3.62
N GLN A 7 -4.11 2.32 -4.11
CA GLN A 7 -4.99 1.57 -4.99
C GLN A 7 -6.05 0.81 -4.19
N ALA A 8 -7.30 0.90 -4.62
CA ALA A 8 -8.44 0.23 -4.00
C ALA A 8 -9.36 -0.37 -5.05
N ARG A 9 -9.86 -1.59 -4.81
CA ARG A 9 -10.92 -2.21 -5.62
C ARG A 9 -11.88 -2.99 -4.75
N VAL A 10 -13.14 -3.04 -5.17
CA VAL A 10 -14.18 -3.81 -4.47
C VAL A 10 -13.99 -5.30 -4.70
N ASN A 11 -13.70 -5.68 -5.96
CA ASN A 11 -13.58 -7.07 -6.35
C ASN A 11 -12.26 -7.68 -5.87
N SER A 12 -12.36 -8.68 -5.00
CA SER A 12 -11.25 -9.51 -4.53
C SER A 12 -11.67 -10.97 -4.59
N ASN A 13 -10.85 -11.83 -5.20
CA ASN A 13 -11.20 -13.25 -5.39
C ASN A 13 -11.15 -14.06 -4.10
N ARG A 14 -10.20 -13.77 -3.19
CA ARG A 14 -9.98 -14.53 -1.96
C ARG A 14 -10.87 -14.05 -0.80
N LEU A 15 -11.16 -12.77 -0.75
CA LEU A 15 -11.98 -12.14 0.28
C LEU A 15 -12.80 -11.01 -0.36
N PRO A 16 -14.01 -11.29 -0.87
CA PRO A 16 -14.85 -10.28 -1.51
C PRO A 16 -15.14 -9.08 -0.60
N ASN A 17 -15.15 -7.88 -1.19
CA ASN A 17 -15.40 -6.61 -0.47
C ASN A 17 -14.43 -6.35 0.71
N LYS A 18 -13.25 -6.97 0.74
CA LYS A 18 -12.34 -7.00 1.88
C LYS A 18 -12.11 -5.64 2.54
N ILE A 19 -11.95 -4.58 1.76
CA ILE A 19 -11.66 -3.24 2.29
C ILE A 19 -12.84 -2.60 3.03
N PHE A 20 -14.07 -3.07 2.78
CA PHE A 20 -15.30 -2.62 3.47
C PHE A 20 -15.73 -3.54 4.61
N LEU A 21 -15.06 -4.68 4.81
CA LEU A 21 -15.27 -5.48 6.02
C LEU A 21 -14.89 -4.65 7.25
N GLU A 22 -15.59 -4.88 8.34
CA GLU A 22 -15.47 -4.07 9.56
C GLU A 22 -14.65 -4.79 10.64
N ALA A 23 -13.89 -4.01 11.39
CA ALA A 23 -13.32 -4.37 12.66
C ALA A 23 -13.77 -3.31 13.68
N GLY A 24 -14.55 -3.73 14.70
CA GLY A 24 -15.17 -2.78 15.63
C GLY A 24 -16.18 -1.86 14.92
N ARG A 25 -15.91 -0.56 14.90
CA ARG A 25 -16.87 0.45 14.41
C ARG A 25 -16.60 0.93 12.98
N ASN A 26 -15.50 0.53 12.38
CA ASN A 26 -15.04 1.07 11.11
C ASN A 26 -14.62 -0.02 10.13
N SER A 27 -14.69 0.30 8.84
CA SER A 27 -14.16 -0.57 7.79
C SER A 27 -12.62 -0.57 7.79
N PHE A 28 -12.02 -1.62 7.22
CA PHE A 28 -10.57 -1.68 7.07
C PHE A 28 -10.02 -0.54 6.18
N LEU A 29 -10.78 -0.11 5.17
CA LEU A 29 -10.42 1.06 4.36
C LEU A 29 -10.39 2.34 5.21
N HIS A 30 -11.32 2.51 6.16
CA HIS A 30 -11.31 3.66 7.06
C HIS A 30 -10.02 3.69 7.89
N TYR A 31 -9.63 2.57 8.51
CA TYR A 31 -8.39 2.47 9.28
C TYR A 31 -7.17 2.78 8.42
N HIS A 32 -7.10 2.23 7.20
CA HIS A 32 -6.04 2.52 6.24
C HIS A 32 -5.89 4.02 5.97
N ILE A 33 -6.99 4.69 5.66
CA ILE A 33 -6.99 6.13 5.34
C ILE A 33 -6.59 6.98 6.55
N GLU A 34 -7.15 6.69 7.73
CA GLU A 34 -6.81 7.47 8.93
C GLU A 34 -5.34 7.34 9.33
N ARG A 35 -4.75 6.17 9.10
CA ARG A 35 -3.32 5.95 9.33
C ARG A 35 -2.45 6.69 8.30
N LEU A 36 -2.88 6.74 7.04
CA LEU A 36 -2.20 7.55 6.02
C LEU A 36 -2.32 9.06 6.29
N ARG A 37 -3.43 9.54 6.86
CA ARG A 37 -3.60 10.96 7.24
C ARG A 37 -2.53 11.44 8.23
N LYS A 38 -1.95 10.54 9.04
CA LYS A 38 -0.83 10.87 9.95
C LYS A 38 0.41 11.38 9.22
N THR A 39 0.54 11.11 7.90
CA THR A 39 1.66 11.64 7.09
C THR A 39 1.55 13.13 6.80
N GLY A 40 0.34 13.73 6.89
CA GLY A 40 0.06 15.10 6.46
C GLY A 40 0.09 15.31 4.94
N LEU A 41 0.25 14.25 4.15
CA LEU A 41 0.33 14.33 2.69
C LEU A 41 -1.06 14.20 2.04
N PRO A 42 -1.27 14.77 0.84
CA PRO A 42 -2.46 14.49 0.05
C PRO A 42 -2.59 13.00 -0.24
N ILE A 43 -3.81 12.46 -0.08
CA ILE A 43 -4.14 11.06 -0.35
C ILE A 43 -5.10 11.02 -1.53
N ILE A 44 -4.78 10.20 -2.53
CA ILE A 44 -5.60 9.95 -3.70
C ILE A 44 -5.95 8.45 -3.73
N VAL A 45 -7.23 8.13 -3.70
CA VAL A 45 -7.70 6.75 -3.85
C VAL A 45 -7.86 6.46 -5.34
N ALA A 46 -7.02 5.59 -5.89
CA ALA A 46 -7.09 5.16 -7.27
C ALA A 46 -7.88 3.85 -7.39
N THR A 47 -9.08 3.93 -7.96
CA THR A 47 -10.01 2.80 -8.11
C THR A 47 -10.28 2.48 -9.58
N THR A 48 -11.07 1.44 -9.83
CA THR A 48 -11.47 1.00 -11.17
C THR A 48 -12.55 1.91 -11.77
N ASN A 49 -12.85 1.73 -13.06
CA ASN A 49 -13.94 2.39 -13.78
C ASN A 49 -14.88 1.37 -14.47
N ASN A 50 -14.97 0.16 -13.91
CA ASN A 50 -15.72 -0.96 -14.48
C ASN A 50 -17.19 -1.04 -14.01
N GLY A 51 -17.67 -0.04 -13.26
CA GLY A 51 -19.04 0.03 -12.70
C GLY A 51 -19.13 -0.48 -11.25
N SER A 52 -18.08 -1.11 -10.69
CA SER A 52 -18.08 -1.58 -9.30
C SER A 52 -17.49 -0.56 -8.29
N GLU A 53 -16.97 0.55 -8.76
CA GLU A 53 -16.26 1.56 -7.97
C GLU A 53 -17.15 2.43 -7.09
N LYS A 54 -18.48 2.42 -7.30
CA LYS A 54 -19.41 3.31 -6.61
C LYS A 54 -19.22 3.34 -5.07
N PRO A 55 -19.08 2.20 -4.36
CA PRO A 55 -18.85 2.22 -2.92
C PRO A 55 -17.57 2.96 -2.51
N ILE A 56 -16.48 2.85 -3.32
CA ILE A 56 -15.21 3.55 -3.06
C ILE A 56 -15.36 5.05 -3.32
N VAL A 57 -16.02 5.43 -4.42
CA VAL A 57 -16.29 6.84 -4.75
C VAL A 57 -17.14 7.49 -3.67
N ASP A 58 -18.20 6.82 -3.20
CA ASP A 58 -19.06 7.31 -2.13
C ASP A 58 -18.29 7.42 -0.81
N PHE A 59 -17.42 6.46 -0.49
CA PHE A 59 -16.52 6.53 0.67
C PHE A 59 -15.58 7.73 0.57
N CYS A 60 -14.98 7.97 -0.59
CA CYS A 60 -14.07 9.11 -0.81
C CYS A 60 -14.80 10.43 -0.62
N LYS A 61 -16.01 10.58 -1.18
CA LYS A 61 -16.83 11.79 -1.01
C LYS A 61 -17.18 12.04 0.47
N LYS A 62 -17.60 11.00 1.19
CA LYS A 62 -17.96 11.09 2.61
C LYS A 62 -16.78 11.49 3.49
N ASN A 63 -15.56 11.13 3.11
CA ASN A 63 -14.33 11.35 3.89
C ASN A 63 -13.45 12.48 3.34
N ASP A 64 -13.94 13.29 2.40
CA ASP A 64 -13.20 14.40 1.77
C ASP A 64 -11.85 13.97 1.19
N LEU A 65 -11.86 12.89 0.40
CA LEU A 65 -10.68 12.31 -0.25
C LEU A 65 -10.72 12.54 -1.75
N LEU A 66 -9.55 12.77 -2.34
CA LEU A 66 -9.39 12.73 -3.78
C LEU A 66 -9.60 11.30 -4.29
N CYS A 67 -10.37 11.17 -5.38
CA CYS A 67 -10.65 9.88 -6.01
C CYS A 67 -10.34 9.93 -7.50
N PHE A 68 -9.70 8.89 -8.01
CA PHE A 68 -9.42 8.70 -9.43
C PHE A 68 -9.94 7.34 -9.88
N CYS A 69 -10.79 7.33 -10.91
CA CYS A 69 -11.28 6.10 -11.53
C CYS A 69 -10.55 5.87 -12.85
N GLY A 70 -9.97 4.68 -13.04
CA GLY A 70 -9.20 4.32 -14.21
C GLY A 70 -9.27 2.82 -14.54
N ASP A 71 -8.51 2.37 -15.52
CA ASP A 71 -8.56 1.01 -16.04
C ASP A 71 -8.40 -0.04 -14.93
N GLU A 72 -9.21 -1.11 -14.98
CA GLU A 72 -9.19 -2.19 -13.99
C GLU A 72 -7.97 -3.10 -14.17
N GLN A 73 -7.65 -3.46 -15.41
CA GLN A 73 -6.62 -4.44 -15.72
C GLN A 73 -5.24 -3.80 -15.85
N ASN A 74 -5.17 -2.59 -16.42
CA ASN A 74 -3.94 -1.84 -16.53
C ASN A 74 -3.77 -0.88 -15.36
N VAL A 75 -3.30 -1.41 -14.22
CA VAL A 75 -3.09 -0.63 -13.00
C VAL A 75 -1.98 0.41 -13.20
N LEU A 76 -0.94 0.10 -13.98
CA LEU A 76 0.14 1.04 -14.33
C LEU A 76 -0.42 2.27 -15.05
N GLN A 77 -1.29 2.09 -16.04
CA GLN A 77 -1.96 3.20 -16.73
C GLN A 77 -2.79 4.02 -15.74
N ARG A 78 -3.55 3.37 -14.86
CA ARG A 78 -4.36 4.06 -13.84
C ARG A 78 -3.49 4.94 -12.93
N PHE A 79 -2.32 4.46 -12.50
CA PHE A 79 -1.37 5.25 -11.71
C PHE A 79 -0.79 6.41 -12.50
N TYR A 80 -0.39 6.18 -13.75
CA TYR A 80 0.15 7.22 -14.63
C TYR A 80 -0.86 8.35 -14.88
N GLU A 81 -2.09 8.00 -15.28
CA GLU A 81 -3.15 8.98 -15.54
C GLU A 81 -3.56 9.74 -14.27
N CYS A 82 -3.62 9.03 -13.12
CA CYS A 82 -3.85 9.65 -11.83
C CYS A 82 -2.76 10.66 -11.48
N ALA A 83 -1.50 10.27 -11.55
CA ALA A 83 -0.37 11.14 -11.25
C ALA A 83 -0.29 12.34 -12.19
N LYS A 84 -0.57 12.15 -13.49
CA LYS A 84 -0.64 13.22 -14.49
C LYS A 84 -1.77 14.20 -14.19
N LYS A 85 -2.98 13.73 -13.91
CA LYS A 85 -4.15 14.55 -13.56
C LYS A 85 -3.89 15.49 -12.39
N TYR A 86 -3.21 15.00 -11.36
CA TYR A 86 -2.92 15.76 -10.15
C TYR A 86 -1.54 16.45 -10.17
N ASN A 87 -0.83 16.46 -11.29
CA ASN A 87 0.49 17.08 -11.45
C ASN A 87 1.50 16.62 -10.39
N LEU A 88 1.54 15.32 -10.13
CA LEU A 88 2.48 14.76 -9.17
C LEU A 88 3.90 14.73 -9.74
N THR A 89 4.87 15.09 -8.91
CA THR A 89 6.31 14.95 -9.22
C THR A 89 6.91 13.71 -8.54
N THR A 90 6.36 13.35 -7.37
CA THR A 90 6.76 12.18 -6.59
C THR A 90 5.52 11.44 -6.13
N ILE A 91 5.52 10.15 -6.30
CA ILE A 91 4.44 9.24 -5.95
C ILE A 91 4.87 8.36 -4.78
N ILE A 92 4.02 8.28 -3.77
CA ILE A 92 4.11 7.26 -2.72
C ILE A 92 3.00 6.26 -3.01
N ARG A 93 3.38 5.05 -3.43
CA ARG A 93 2.44 3.98 -3.73
C ARG A 93 2.22 3.11 -2.50
N VAL A 94 0.96 2.89 -2.15
CA VAL A 94 0.52 1.94 -1.13
C VAL A 94 -0.70 1.17 -1.62
N THR A 95 -1.09 0.12 -0.93
CA THR A 95 -2.27 -0.68 -1.27
C THR A 95 -3.28 -0.67 -0.11
N SER A 96 -4.57 -0.57 -0.43
CA SER A 96 -5.64 -0.38 0.56
C SER A 96 -5.95 -1.62 1.41
N ASP A 97 -5.31 -2.73 1.13
CA ASP A 97 -5.36 -3.95 1.94
C ASP A 97 -4.36 -3.97 3.12
N CYS A 98 -3.79 -2.81 3.43
CA CYS A 98 -2.88 -2.59 4.55
C CYS A 98 -3.53 -1.68 5.61
N PRO A 99 -4.55 -2.15 6.39
CA PRO A 99 -5.30 -1.30 7.31
C PRO A 99 -4.47 -0.76 8.47
N LEU A 100 -3.38 -1.44 8.82
CA LEU A 100 -2.45 -1.04 9.87
C LEU A 100 -1.14 -0.44 9.31
N ILE A 101 -1.17 0.12 8.09
CA ILE A 101 -0.03 0.82 7.51
C ILE A 101 0.50 1.92 8.45
N ASP A 102 1.80 2.16 8.46
CA ASP A 102 2.41 3.14 9.38
C ASP A 102 2.85 4.42 8.64
N GLY A 103 2.13 5.53 8.90
CA GLY A 103 2.43 6.83 8.32
C GLY A 103 3.80 7.39 8.74
N ASN A 104 4.32 7.02 9.92
CA ASN A 104 5.64 7.47 10.36
C ASN A 104 6.76 6.80 9.55
N ILE A 105 6.62 5.50 9.24
CA ILE A 105 7.55 4.77 8.37
C ILE A 105 7.58 5.46 7.00
N ILE A 106 6.42 5.74 6.41
CA ILE A 106 6.31 6.44 5.11
C ILE A 106 6.98 7.81 5.16
N THR A 107 6.69 8.60 6.20
CA THR A 107 7.25 9.96 6.34
C THR A 107 8.77 9.94 6.48
N ASN A 108 9.32 8.99 7.24
CA ASN A 108 10.76 8.82 7.38
C ASN A 108 11.40 8.35 6.07
N GLY A 109 10.74 7.41 5.37
CA GLY A 109 11.16 6.98 4.05
C GLY A 109 11.19 8.12 3.03
N LEU A 110 10.18 9.01 3.04
CA LEU A 110 10.15 10.18 2.18
C LEU A 110 11.29 11.16 2.47
N LYS A 111 11.63 11.41 3.75
CA LYS A 111 12.77 12.22 4.14
C LYS A 111 14.08 11.64 3.61
N THR A 112 14.23 10.33 3.67
CA THR A 112 15.41 9.63 3.12
C THR A 112 15.43 9.69 1.59
N TYR A 113 14.29 9.46 0.94
CA TYR A 113 14.15 9.54 -0.51
C TYR A 113 14.57 10.89 -1.08
N HIS A 114 14.26 11.99 -0.40
CA HIS A 114 14.64 13.35 -0.84
C HIS A 114 16.16 13.61 -0.85
N GLN A 115 16.97 12.69 -0.34
CA GLN A 115 18.44 12.76 -0.42
C GLN A 115 18.99 12.18 -1.72
N TYR A 116 18.15 11.56 -2.54
CA TYR A 116 18.50 10.92 -3.79
C TYR A 116 17.95 11.70 -5.00
N ASP A 117 18.40 11.32 -6.18
CA ASP A 117 17.93 11.89 -7.44
C ASP A 117 16.56 11.33 -7.90
N GLU A 118 16.01 11.93 -8.95
CA GLU A 118 14.70 11.56 -9.50
C GLU A 118 14.64 10.19 -10.19
N LEU A 119 15.80 9.55 -10.45
CA LEU A 119 15.87 8.20 -11.00
C LEU A 119 15.96 7.13 -9.90
N THR A 120 15.71 7.51 -8.66
CA THR A 120 15.69 6.58 -7.53
C THR A 120 14.31 5.98 -7.32
N TYR A 121 14.28 4.66 -7.15
CA TYR A 121 13.17 3.91 -6.58
C TYR A 121 13.53 3.50 -5.16
N TYR A 122 12.67 3.84 -4.20
CA TYR A 122 12.87 3.60 -2.77
C TYR A 122 11.70 2.81 -2.19
N SER A 123 11.96 1.71 -1.47
CA SER A 123 10.90 0.86 -0.94
C SER A 123 11.36 -0.03 0.20
N ASN A 124 10.43 -0.41 1.08
CA ASN A 124 10.61 -1.46 2.09
C ASN A 124 10.08 -2.83 1.64
N ALA A 125 9.57 -2.94 0.41
CA ALA A 125 8.87 -4.14 -0.04
C ALA A 125 9.80 -5.17 -0.75
N ILE A 126 10.90 -4.72 -1.39
CA ILE A 126 11.78 -5.59 -2.19
C ILE A 126 12.74 -6.38 -1.29
N VAL A 127 13.51 -5.69 -0.45
CA VAL A 127 14.31 -6.32 0.62
C VAL A 127 13.52 -6.19 1.91
N ARG A 128 12.79 -7.26 2.21
CA ARG A 128 11.79 -7.21 3.28
C ARG A 128 12.42 -7.46 4.64
N THR A 129 12.25 -6.49 5.52
CA THR A 129 12.58 -6.58 6.96
C THR A 129 11.42 -6.16 7.84
N TYR A 130 10.50 -5.37 7.30
CA TYR A 130 9.23 -5.01 7.95
C TYR A 130 8.18 -6.11 7.80
N PRO A 131 7.16 -6.18 8.69
CA PRO A 131 6.00 -7.02 8.49
C PRO A 131 5.32 -6.71 7.15
N ARG A 132 4.73 -7.70 6.52
CA ARG A 132 3.85 -7.46 5.38
C ARG A 132 2.59 -6.73 5.84
N GLY A 133 2.23 -5.65 5.13
CA GLY A 133 1.09 -4.80 5.48
C GLY A 133 1.50 -3.38 5.92
N VAL A 134 2.82 -3.08 5.93
CA VAL A 134 3.33 -1.71 6.03
C VAL A 134 4.14 -1.32 4.80
N ASP A 135 3.85 -1.97 3.69
CA ASP A 135 4.57 -1.85 2.43
C ASP A 135 4.31 -0.50 1.77
N TYR A 136 5.37 0.16 1.32
CA TYR A 136 5.30 1.37 0.51
C TYR A 136 6.42 1.43 -0.50
N GLU A 137 6.21 2.24 -1.53
CA GLU A 137 7.16 2.49 -2.62
C GLU A 137 7.16 3.98 -2.94
N ILE A 138 8.32 4.58 -3.15
CA ILE A 138 8.47 5.99 -3.52
C ILE A 138 9.28 6.09 -4.81
N PHE A 139 8.76 6.82 -5.77
CA PHE A 139 9.41 7.04 -7.08
C PHE A 139 8.90 8.33 -7.73
N SER A 140 9.66 8.83 -8.69
CA SER A 140 9.30 10.03 -9.43
C SER A 140 8.22 9.76 -10.49
N PHE A 141 7.52 10.82 -10.91
CA PHE A 141 6.64 10.77 -12.08
C PHE A 141 7.41 10.36 -13.34
N LYS A 142 8.68 10.76 -13.48
CA LYS A 142 9.55 10.40 -14.60
C LYS A 142 9.73 8.89 -14.72
N LEU A 143 10.00 8.19 -13.61
CA LEU A 143 10.10 6.73 -13.59
C LEU A 143 8.75 6.05 -13.89
N LEU A 144 7.65 6.61 -13.40
CA LEU A 144 6.31 6.10 -13.70
C LEU A 144 5.95 6.27 -15.18
N GLN A 145 6.31 7.42 -15.79
CA GLN A 145 6.12 7.69 -17.20
C GLN A 145 6.94 6.74 -18.07
N ASP A 146 8.22 6.55 -17.74
CA ASP A 146 9.08 5.60 -18.45
C ASP A 146 8.51 4.18 -18.41
N ALA A 147 8.04 3.75 -17.24
CA ALA A 147 7.36 2.45 -17.09
C ALA A 147 6.08 2.38 -17.95
N PHE A 148 5.26 3.41 -17.94
CA PHE A 148 4.02 3.45 -18.74
C PHE A 148 4.29 3.37 -20.24
N GLU A 149 5.30 4.06 -20.72
CA GLU A 149 5.65 4.14 -22.16
C GLU A 149 6.34 2.85 -22.67
N ASN A 150 7.08 2.14 -21.81
CA ASN A 150 7.98 1.07 -22.24
C ASN A 150 7.65 -0.32 -21.66
N ALA A 151 6.78 -0.44 -20.63
CA ALA A 151 6.43 -1.74 -20.05
C ALA A 151 5.52 -2.55 -20.99
N THR A 152 5.98 -3.74 -21.36
CA THR A 152 5.25 -4.67 -22.24
C THR A 152 4.62 -5.83 -21.49
N ASP A 153 5.20 -6.27 -20.38
CA ASP A 153 4.78 -7.43 -19.63
C ASP A 153 3.46 -7.17 -18.88
N SER A 154 2.58 -8.18 -18.83
CA SER A 154 1.33 -8.13 -18.08
C SER A 154 1.55 -7.90 -16.58
N SER A 155 2.60 -8.49 -16.02
CA SER A 155 3.00 -8.29 -14.61
C SER A 155 3.33 -6.82 -14.30
N ASP A 156 4.00 -6.10 -15.22
CA ASP A 156 4.30 -4.68 -15.04
C ASP A 156 3.02 -3.85 -15.05
N LYS A 157 2.07 -4.19 -15.95
CA LYS A 157 0.78 -3.49 -16.06
C LYS A 157 -0.11 -3.72 -14.84
N GLU A 158 -0.09 -4.93 -14.28
CA GLU A 158 -0.89 -5.30 -13.10
C GLU A 158 -0.29 -4.73 -11.80
N HIS A 159 1.04 -4.77 -11.65
CA HIS A 159 1.70 -4.46 -10.38
C HIS A 159 2.39 -3.08 -10.33
N VAL A 160 2.33 -2.30 -11.41
CA VAL A 160 2.78 -0.90 -11.53
C VAL A 160 4.31 -0.75 -11.58
N THR A 161 5.03 -1.30 -10.63
CA THR A 161 6.43 -0.99 -10.36
C THR A 161 7.46 -2.05 -10.78
N PRO A 162 7.10 -3.26 -11.24
CA PRO A 162 8.12 -4.26 -11.60
C PRO A 162 9.07 -3.80 -12.71
N TYR A 163 8.61 -3.02 -13.69
CA TYR A 163 9.47 -2.42 -14.70
C TYR A 163 10.55 -1.53 -14.06
N ILE A 164 10.17 -0.75 -13.04
CA ILE A 164 11.06 0.20 -12.36
C ILE A 164 12.07 -0.56 -11.49
N TRP A 165 11.60 -1.39 -10.54
CA TRP A 165 12.50 -2.01 -9.58
C TRP A 165 13.32 -3.19 -10.15
N LYS A 166 12.91 -3.76 -11.31
CA LYS A 166 13.76 -4.67 -12.10
C LYS A 166 14.77 -3.91 -12.95
N ASN A 167 14.77 -2.58 -12.89
CA ASN A 167 15.67 -1.69 -13.63
C ASN A 167 15.72 -2.01 -15.14
N ARG A 168 14.55 -2.19 -15.77
CA ARG A 168 14.49 -2.58 -17.19
C ARG A 168 14.98 -1.49 -18.15
N SER A 169 14.91 -0.22 -17.74
CA SER A 169 15.51 0.90 -18.49
C SER A 169 17.04 0.98 -18.35
N GLY A 170 17.62 0.29 -17.36
CA GLY A 170 19.06 0.34 -17.04
C GLY A 170 19.51 1.57 -16.24
N ASN A 171 18.62 2.52 -15.94
CA ASN A 171 18.98 3.81 -15.35
C ASN A 171 18.39 4.05 -13.95
N VAL A 172 17.77 3.05 -13.32
CA VAL A 172 17.11 3.21 -12.02
C VAL A 172 18.06 2.88 -10.88
N SER A 173 18.19 3.80 -9.92
CA SER A 173 18.88 3.55 -8.65
C SER A 173 17.91 2.90 -7.65
N ILE A 174 18.11 1.62 -7.32
CA ILE A 174 17.25 0.90 -6.38
C ILE A 174 17.78 1.10 -4.96
N ARG A 175 16.92 1.56 -4.05
CA ARG A 175 17.21 1.78 -2.64
C ARG A 175 16.16 1.12 -1.76
N HIS A 176 16.60 0.65 -0.58
CA HIS A 176 15.76 -0.13 0.32
C HIS A 176 15.65 0.55 1.67
N ASP A 177 14.43 0.58 2.22
CA ASP A 177 14.20 0.92 3.62
C ASP A 177 14.28 -0.36 4.45
N ILE A 178 15.29 -0.43 5.29
CA ILE A 178 15.61 -1.61 6.09
C ILE A 178 15.34 -1.31 7.56
N ALA A 179 14.45 -2.08 8.18
CA ALA A 179 14.21 -2.01 9.62
C ALA A 179 15.43 -2.49 10.42
N LYS A 180 15.58 -1.98 11.64
CA LYS A 180 16.68 -2.39 12.55
C LYS A 180 16.62 -3.89 12.90
N GLU A 181 15.42 -4.43 13.01
CA GLU A 181 15.16 -5.86 13.25
C GLU A 181 14.37 -6.45 12.08
N ASN A 182 14.68 -7.69 11.73
CA ASN A 182 13.92 -8.40 10.72
C ASN A 182 12.64 -9.00 11.33
N ASN A 183 11.51 -8.39 10.99
CA ASN A 183 10.16 -8.80 11.38
C ASN A 183 9.32 -9.25 10.18
N SER A 184 9.97 -9.63 9.07
CA SER A 184 9.32 -10.03 7.82
C SER A 184 8.49 -11.32 7.90
N ASN A 185 8.64 -12.07 8.99
CA ASN A 185 7.85 -13.25 9.30
C ASN A 185 6.40 -12.91 9.74
N PHE A 186 6.14 -11.67 10.15
CA PHE A 186 4.79 -11.23 10.51
C PHE A 186 4.02 -10.69 9.28
N ARG A 187 2.70 -10.87 9.35
CA ARG A 187 1.78 -10.48 8.30
C ARG A 187 0.56 -9.78 8.90
N ILE A 188 0.36 -8.50 8.54
CA ILE A 188 -0.75 -7.63 8.99
C ILE A 188 -1.45 -6.96 7.79
N THR A 189 -1.46 -7.63 6.62
CA THR A 189 -2.23 -7.25 5.43
C THR A 189 -3.55 -8.03 5.38
N LEU A 190 -4.52 -7.59 4.59
CA LEU A 190 -5.87 -8.13 4.49
C LEU A 190 -6.09 -8.82 3.15
N ASP A 191 -5.91 -10.12 3.06
CA ASP A 191 -6.08 -10.87 1.83
C ASP A 191 -6.95 -12.12 1.97
N THR A 192 -7.00 -12.70 3.15
CA THR A 192 -7.70 -13.95 3.46
C THR A 192 -8.57 -13.79 4.70
N HIS A 193 -9.34 -14.82 5.02
CA HIS A 193 -10.16 -14.88 6.23
C HIS A 193 -9.31 -14.85 7.50
N GLU A 194 -8.18 -15.55 7.49
CA GLU A 194 -7.24 -15.58 8.62
C GLU A 194 -6.62 -14.20 8.85
N ASP A 195 -6.28 -13.49 7.76
CA ASP A 195 -5.83 -12.10 7.85
C ASP A 195 -6.89 -11.20 8.51
N GLN A 196 -8.16 -11.37 8.09
CA GLN A 196 -9.29 -10.64 8.69
C GLN A 196 -9.43 -10.97 10.19
N MET A 197 -9.34 -12.23 10.56
CA MET A 197 -9.43 -12.64 11.97
C MET A 197 -8.32 -12.00 12.81
N LEU A 198 -7.07 -12.07 12.35
CA LEU A 198 -5.94 -11.46 13.05
C LEU A 198 -6.11 -9.95 13.18
N LEU A 199 -6.40 -9.25 12.07
CA LEU A 199 -6.55 -7.80 12.06
C LEU A 199 -7.71 -7.33 12.93
N THR A 200 -8.83 -8.07 12.95
CA THR A 200 -9.97 -7.77 13.81
C THR A 200 -9.60 -7.88 15.30
N LYS A 201 -8.87 -8.92 15.68
CA LYS A 201 -8.37 -9.08 17.06
C LYS A 201 -7.38 -7.97 17.44
N LEU A 202 -6.40 -7.68 16.58
CA LEU A 202 -5.43 -6.61 16.80
C LEU A 202 -6.12 -5.26 17.01
N ILE A 203 -7.14 -4.94 16.21
CA ILE A 203 -7.86 -3.65 16.31
C ILE A 203 -8.76 -3.62 17.56
N ASN A 204 -9.55 -4.67 17.80
CA ASN A 204 -10.58 -4.65 18.85
C ASN A 204 -10.02 -4.93 20.24
N GLU A 205 -9.07 -5.86 20.38
CA GLU A 205 -8.57 -6.34 21.67
C GLU A 205 -7.28 -5.62 22.08
N HIS A 206 -6.46 -5.18 21.09
CA HIS A 206 -5.15 -4.56 21.35
C HIS A 206 -5.04 -3.11 20.90
N HIS A 207 -6.14 -2.50 20.39
CA HIS A 207 -6.16 -1.11 19.93
C HIS A 207 -5.07 -0.78 18.89
N ALA A 208 -4.71 -1.76 18.04
CA ALA A 208 -3.59 -1.65 17.09
C ALA A 208 -3.71 -0.49 16.10
N PHE A 209 -4.90 0.07 15.92
CA PHE A 209 -5.12 1.27 15.12
C PHE A 209 -4.34 2.49 15.65
N GLU A 210 -4.15 2.60 16.96
CA GLU A 210 -3.46 3.72 17.62
C GLU A 210 -1.94 3.52 17.67
N LEU A 211 -1.47 2.27 17.59
CA LEU A 211 -0.10 1.85 17.81
C LEU A 211 0.79 2.04 16.56
N ASP A 212 2.09 2.18 16.75
CA ASP A 212 3.05 2.13 15.65
C ASP A 212 3.38 0.67 15.24
N CYS A 213 4.14 0.51 14.15
CA CYS A 213 4.49 -0.81 13.64
C CYS A 213 5.29 -1.65 14.65
N ASN A 214 6.19 -1.05 15.43
CA ASN A 214 7.00 -1.79 16.40
C ASN A 214 6.16 -2.25 17.59
N GLU A 215 5.22 -1.45 18.04
CA GLU A 215 4.27 -1.80 19.09
C GLU A 215 3.39 -2.98 18.65
N ILE A 216 2.88 -2.95 17.41
CA ILE A 216 2.11 -4.07 16.84
C ILE A 216 2.96 -5.35 16.76
N VAL A 217 4.21 -5.23 16.31
CA VAL A 217 5.16 -6.36 16.27
C VAL A 217 5.40 -6.92 17.67
N ASN A 218 5.56 -6.06 18.68
CA ASN A 218 5.74 -6.52 20.06
C ASN A 218 4.51 -7.28 20.58
N ILE A 219 3.30 -6.87 20.23
CA ILE A 219 2.08 -7.64 20.54
C ILE A 219 2.17 -9.03 19.90
N LEU A 220 2.53 -9.13 18.63
CA LEU A 220 2.64 -10.41 17.93
C LEU A 220 3.76 -11.30 18.48
N LYS A 221 4.89 -10.72 18.90
CA LYS A 221 5.98 -11.47 19.55
C LYS A 221 5.59 -12.03 20.91
N ASN A 222 4.78 -11.30 21.67
CA ASN A 222 4.36 -11.68 23.01
C ASN A 222 3.09 -12.53 23.04
N ASN A 223 2.39 -12.68 21.90
CA ASN A 223 1.16 -13.44 21.78
C ASN A 223 1.25 -14.41 20.58
N SER A 224 1.89 -15.56 20.81
CA SER A 224 2.11 -16.56 19.76
C SER A 224 0.81 -16.99 19.07
N ASP A 225 -0.28 -17.13 19.83
CA ASP A 225 -1.58 -17.53 19.30
C ASP A 225 -2.14 -16.56 18.27
N LEU A 226 -1.85 -15.25 18.41
CA LEU A 226 -2.19 -14.25 17.39
C LEU A 226 -1.33 -14.44 16.14
N ALA A 227 -0.02 -14.60 16.31
CA ALA A 227 0.92 -14.74 15.21
C ALA A 227 0.67 -16.02 14.38
N GLU A 228 0.17 -17.09 15.00
CA GLU A 228 -0.15 -18.36 14.35
C GLU A 228 -1.41 -18.28 13.46
N ILE A 229 -2.34 -17.34 13.68
CA ILE A 229 -3.63 -17.27 12.97
C ILE A 229 -3.44 -17.28 11.44
N ASN A 230 -2.47 -16.52 10.91
CA ASN A 230 -2.25 -16.40 9.46
C ASN A 230 -0.82 -16.79 9.02
N LYS A 231 -0.06 -17.45 9.87
CA LYS A 231 1.34 -17.86 9.62
C LYS A 231 1.49 -18.74 8.37
N MET A 232 0.50 -19.59 8.10
CA MET A 232 0.53 -20.53 6.98
C MET A 232 0.10 -19.91 5.64
N ILE A 233 -0.24 -18.61 5.63
CA ILE A 233 -0.67 -17.94 4.40
C ILE A 233 0.54 -17.62 3.52
N GLU A 234 0.62 -18.31 2.38
CA GLU A 234 1.63 -18.02 1.38
C GLU A 234 1.28 -16.78 0.55
N GLN A 235 2.28 -15.91 0.36
CA GLN A 235 2.14 -14.76 -0.51
C GLN A 235 2.34 -15.15 -1.97
N LYS A 236 1.45 -14.73 -2.86
CA LYS A 236 1.69 -14.82 -4.30
C LYS A 236 2.96 -14.05 -4.67
N LYS A 237 3.85 -14.70 -5.40
CA LYS A 237 5.05 -14.04 -5.95
C LYS A 237 4.64 -13.14 -7.13
N VAL A 238 5.27 -11.97 -7.21
CA VAL A 238 5.12 -10.98 -8.31
C VAL A 238 6.25 -11.12 -9.29
#